data_39a4a994a3a6aba05a74c22cae7bf5f6
#
_entry.id   39a4a994a3a6aba05a74c22cae7bf5f6
#
_cell.length_a   1.000
_cell.length_b   1.000
_cell.length_c   1.000
_cell.angle_alpha   90.00
_cell.angle_beta   90.00
_cell.angle_gamma   90.00
#
_symmetry.space_group_name_H-M   'P 1'
#
loop_
_entity.id
_entity.type
_entity.pdbx_description
1 polymer ?
#
loop_
_entity_poly.entity_id
_entity_poly.type
_entity_poly.pdbx_seq_one_letter_code
_entity_poly.pdbx_strand_id
1 'polypeptide(L)'
;MRYLLAALILLSAKPAYTQDKVISFSSAKKQMVKIYQANPNASTFYCACNIKWTGKKGMPDSESCGYTPRNELTKKGNVNKRAKRIEWEHVMPAFRFGSQLQCWQNGGRKACKKVKAFKQMEGDLHNLVPAVGELNADRSNYRFGMIEGEKRRYGQCDFEVEFKAKKAEPPEAVRGDIARTYFYMADRYGLKLSKYQRKLLGVWGRSDPVDNWERERNPAASISQIL
;
A
#
# COMPACT_ATOMS: atom_id res chain seq x y z
N MET A 1 35.68 25.75 -47.72
CA MET A 1 35.74 25.34 -46.31
C MET A 1 34.36 24.80 -45.90
N ARG A 2 34.24 23.46 -45.71
CA ARG A 2 32.99 22.81 -45.31
C ARG A 2 33.11 22.47 -43.83
N TYR A 3 32.32 23.10 -42.96
CA TYR A 3 32.23 22.81 -41.55
C TYR A 3 31.32 21.62 -41.31
N LEU A 4 31.84 20.48 -40.91
CA LEU A 4 31.11 19.32 -40.40
C LEU A 4 30.71 19.61 -38.94
N LEU A 5 29.44 19.84 -38.73
CA LEU A 5 28.81 19.85 -37.39
C LEU A 5 28.64 18.43 -36.91
N ALA A 6 29.47 17.98 -35.98
CA ALA A 6 29.27 16.71 -35.27
C ALA A 6 28.21 16.92 -34.20
N ALA A 7 27.02 16.32 -34.39
CA ALA A 7 25.97 16.27 -33.37
C ALA A 7 26.36 15.28 -32.26
N LEU A 8 26.68 15.77 -31.06
CA LEU A 8 26.90 14.97 -29.89
C LEU A 8 25.53 14.44 -29.39
N ILE A 9 25.25 13.16 -29.62
CA ILE A 9 24.09 12.48 -29.05
C ILE A 9 24.42 12.15 -27.58
N LEU A 10 23.95 12.97 -26.66
CA LEU A 10 23.96 12.66 -25.23
C LEU A 10 22.97 11.50 -24.96
N LEU A 11 23.49 10.27 -24.89
CA LEU A 11 22.76 9.15 -24.33
C LEU A 11 22.58 9.40 -22.83
N SER A 12 21.40 9.81 -22.42
CA SER A 12 21.00 9.82 -21.02
C SER A 12 20.94 8.38 -20.50
N ALA A 13 22.03 7.90 -19.89
CA ALA A 13 22.03 6.64 -19.17
C ALA A 13 21.04 6.77 -18.00
N LYS A 14 19.91 6.07 -18.07
CA LYS A 14 19.03 5.89 -16.90
C LYS A 14 19.88 5.24 -15.80
N PRO A 15 19.82 5.72 -14.54
CA PRO A 15 20.56 5.08 -13.46
C PRO A 15 20.13 3.61 -13.39
N ALA A 16 21.10 2.72 -13.53
CA ALA A 16 20.88 1.29 -13.32
C ALA A 16 20.48 1.13 -11.86
N TYR A 17 19.19 0.84 -11.62
CA TYR A 17 18.73 0.42 -10.31
C TYR A 17 19.54 -0.82 -9.93
N THR A 18 20.37 -0.69 -8.91
CA THR A 18 21.05 -1.83 -8.30
C THR A 18 20.01 -2.88 -7.98
N GLN A 19 20.31 -4.12 -8.35
CA GLN A 19 19.39 -5.24 -8.19
C GLN A 19 19.24 -5.52 -6.69
N ASP A 20 18.26 -4.85 -6.06
CA ASP A 20 17.99 -4.95 -4.64
C ASP A 20 17.77 -6.41 -4.25
N LYS A 21 18.35 -6.79 -3.11
CA LYS A 21 18.21 -8.13 -2.54
C LYS A 21 16.72 -8.47 -2.39
N VAL A 22 16.27 -9.51 -3.09
CA VAL A 22 14.89 -9.98 -2.99
C VAL A 22 14.61 -10.44 -1.57
N ILE A 23 13.71 -9.75 -0.89
CA ILE A 23 13.24 -10.17 0.43
C ILE A 23 11.86 -10.84 0.31
N SER A 24 11.64 -11.88 1.10
CA SER A 24 10.33 -12.51 1.15
C SER A 24 9.33 -11.63 1.89
N PHE A 25 8.03 -11.79 1.60
CA PHE A 25 6.97 -11.10 2.36
C PHE A 25 7.08 -11.36 3.88
N SER A 26 7.49 -12.57 4.28
CA SER A 26 7.73 -12.89 5.69
C SER A 26 8.87 -12.06 6.29
N SER A 27 9.98 -11.90 5.54
CA SER A 27 11.12 -11.08 5.97
C SER A 27 10.76 -9.59 5.96
N ALA A 28 10.02 -9.13 4.94
CA ALA A 28 9.51 -7.77 4.85
C ALA A 28 8.67 -7.41 6.08
N LYS A 29 7.72 -8.26 6.46
CA LYS A 29 6.92 -8.06 7.69
C LYS A 29 7.78 -7.89 8.95
N LYS A 30 8.86 -8.65 9.09
CA LYS A 30 9.78 -8.52 10.25
C LYS A 30 10.50 -7.17 10.25
N GLN A 31 10.87 -6.66 9.07
CA GLN A 31 11.49 -5.34 8.95
C GLN A 31 10.48 -4.24 9.25
N MET A 32 9.26 -4.33 8.70
CA MET A 32 8.19 -3.37 9.00
C MET A 32 7.87 -3.29 10.49
N VAL A 33 7.83 -4.43 11.22
CA VAL A 33 7.67 -4.40 12.68
C VAL A 33 8.75 -3.54 13.34
N LYS A 34 10.02 -3.69 12.96
CA LYS A 34 11.12 -2.90 13.52
C LYS A 34 10.96 -1.40 13.21
N ILE A 35 10.61 -1.06 11.95
CA ILE A 35 10.42 0.33 11.52
C ILE A 35 9.31 1.00 12.34
N TYR A 36 8.16 0.33 12.47
CA TYR A 36 7.01 0.88 13.18
C TYR A 36 7.18 0.90 14.70
N GLN A 37 7.94 -0.05 15.28
CA GLN A 37 8.28 -0.03 16.71
C GLN A 37 9.31 1.04 17.06
N ALA A 38 10.16 1.42 16.14
CA ALA A 38 11.17 2.47 16.36
C ALA A 38 10.57 3.89 16.33
N ASN A 39 9.36 4.06 15.80
CA ASN A 39 8.69 5.35 15.75
C ASN A 39 7.44 5.36 16.63
N PRO A 40 7.43 6.09 17.75
CA PRO A 40 6.31 6.13 18.69
C PRO A 40 5.04 6.77 18.10
N ASN A 41 5.18 7.58 17.03
CA ASN A 41 4.06 8.23 16.37
C ASN A 41 3.47 7.39 15.22
N ALA A 42 4.05 6.22 14.96
CA ALA A 42 3.55 5.34 13.91
C ALA A 42 2.19 4.74 14.26
N SER A 43 1.24 4.87 13.35
CA SER A 43 -0.15 4.46 13.53
C SER A 43 -0.61 3.50 12.44
N THR A 44 -1.84 2.98 12.57
CA THR A 44 -2.47 2.19 11.53
C THR A 44 -2.88 3.08 10.35
N PHE A 45 -2.65 2.60 9.13
CA PHE A 45 -2.72 3.40 7.90
C PHE A 45 -4.08 4.05 7.65
N TYR A 46 -5.16 3.30 7.72
CA TYR A 46 -6.49 3.84 7.38
C TYR A 46 -7.18 4.56 8.53
N CYS A 47 -6.98 4.13 9.76
CA CYS A 47 -7.71 4.67 10.90
C CYS A 47 -6.85 5.56 11.81
N ALA A 48 -5.56 5.67 11.54
CA ALA A 48 -4.60 6.39 12.39
C ALA A 48 -4.61 5.96 13.87
N CYS A 49 -5.02 4.71 14.18
CA CYS A 49 -4.96 4.20 15.54
C CYS A 49 -3.52 3.99 15.98
N ASN A 50 -3.17 4.40 17.19
CA ASN A 50 -1.91 4.01 17.82
C ASN A 50 -1.77 2.49 17.84
N ILE A 51 -0.54 1.99 17.80
CA ILE A 51 -0.31 0.54 17.78
C ILE A 51 0.29 0.11 19.11
N LYS A 52 -0.46 -0.70 19.87
CA LYS A 52 0.04 -1.36 21.09
C LYS A 52 0.79 -2.64 20.68
N TRP A 53 2.08 -2.72 20.99
CA TRP A 53 2.93 -3.83 20.63
C TRP A 53 3.11 -4.84 21.77
N THR A 54 2.95 -6.13 21.49
CA THR A 54 3.36 -7.24 22.36
C THR A 54 4.32 -8.13 21.59
N GLY A 55 5.61 -7.97 21.81
CA GLY A 55 6.65 -8.54 20.96
C GLY A 55 6.48 -8.07 19.51
N LYS A 56 6.23 -9.00 18.59
CA LYS A 56 6.02 -8.70 17.14
C LYS A 56 4.54 -8.55 16.76
N LYS A 57 3.64 -8.66 17.72
CA LYS A 57 2.20 -8.56 17.48
C LYS A 57 1.75 -7.14 17.80
N GLY A 58 1.21 -6.45 16.81
CA GLY A 58 0.58 -5.14 16.98
C GLY A 58 -0.94 -5.28 17.12
N MET A 59 -1.50 -4.47 18.00
CA MET A 59 -2.94 -4.32 18.20
C MET A 59 -3.31 -2.86 18.02
N PRO A 60 -4.39 -2.54 17.27
CA PRO A 60 -4.85 -1.17 17.20
C PRO A 60 -5.38 -0.73 18.56
N ASP A 61 -4.95 0.44 19.00
CA ASP A 61 -5.59 1.12 20.12
C ASP A 61 -6.84 1.84 19.63
N SER A 62 -7.97 1.16 19.69
CA SER A 62 -9.24 1.64 19.13
C SER A 62 -9.71 2.94 19.78
N GLU A 63 -9.40 3.17 21.05
CA GLU A 63 -9.75 4.39 21.78
C GLU A 63 -9.02 5.61 21.21
N SER A 64 -7.76 5.44 20.78
CA SER A 64 -6.95 6.54 20.24
C SER A 64 -7.44 7.11 18.91
N CYS A 65 -8.31 6.38 18.20
CA CYS A 65 -8.78 6.75 16.85
C CYS A 65 -10.29 6.61 16.65
N GLY A 66 -11.03 6.20 17.70
CA GLY A 66 -12.47 6.00 17.61
C GLY A 66 -12.92 4.87 16.68
N TYR A 67 -12.00 3.93 16.35
CA TYR A 67 -12.35 2.76 15.57
C TYR A 67 -13.28 1.84 16.34
N THR A 68 -14.40 1.46 15.73
CA THR A 68 -15.29 0.39 16.21
C THR A 68 -15.42 -0.68 15.11
N PRO A 69 -15.42 -1.98 15.47
CA PRO A 69 -15.60 -3.04 14.48
C PRO A 69 -16.94 -2.94 13.77
N ARG A 70 -16.95 -3.09 12.44
CA ARG A 70 -18.18 -3.29 11.68
C ARG A 70 -18.89 -4.59 12.07
N ASN A 71 -18.09 -5.62 12.37
CA ASN A 71 -18.58 -6.89 12.89
C ASN A 71 -17.75 -7.30 14.11
N GLU A 72 -18.34 -7.25 15.28
CA GLU A 72 -17.71 -7.75 16.51
C GLU A 72 -17.55 -9.27 16.50
N LEU A 73 -18.51 -9.94 15.87
CA LEU A 73 -18.53 -11.39 15.74
C LEU A 73 -18.40 -11.81 14.27
N THR A 74 -17.79 -12.95 14.06
CA THR A 74 -17.79 -13.63 12.75
C THR A 74 -19.17 -14.23 12.47
N LYS A 75 -19.43 -14.65 11.23
CA LYS A 75 -20.66 -15.36 10.86
C LYS A 75 -20.95 -16.63 11.70
N LYS A 76 -19.92 -17.19 12.36
CA LYS A 76 -20.03 -18.36 13.24
C LYS A 76 -20.20 -17.98 14.71
N GLY A 77 -20.45 -16.71 15.03
CA GLY A 77 -20.62 -16.22 16.41
C GLY A 77 -19.33 -16.08 17.23
N ASN A 78 -18.16 -16.31 16.64
CA ASN A 78 -16.88 -16.13 17.35
C ASN A 78 -16.43 -14.66 17.28
N VAL A 79 -15.69 -14.22 18.30
CA VAL A 79 -15.05 -12.87 18.30
C VAL A 79 -14.23 -12.66 17.03
N ASN A 80 -14.43 -11.52 16.37
CA ASN A 80 -13.66 -11.13 15.20
C ASN A 80 -12.22 -10.75 15.59
N LYS A 81 -11.35 -11.75 15.62
CA LYS A 81 -9.93 -11.57 15.98
C LYS A 81 -9.18 -10.63 15.02
N ARG A 82 -9.71 -10.40 13.79
CA ARG A 82 -9.09 -9.47 12.83
C ARG A 82 -9.31 -8.01 13.23
N ALA A 83 -10.43 -7.69 13.86
CA ALA A 83 -10.68 -6.36 14.42
C ALA A 83 -9.70 -5.98 15.55
N LYS A 84 -9.11 -6.98 16.23
CA LYS A 84 -8.25 -6.79 17.39
C LYS A 84 -6.75 -6.93 17.10
N ARG A 85 -6.33 -6.94 15.85
CA ARG A 85 -4.91 -7.01 15.46
C ARG A 85 -4.62 -6.16 14.26
N ILE A 86 -3.36 -5.75 14.11
CA ILE A 86 -2.89 -5.23 12.82
C ILE A 86 -2.57 -6.38 11.86
N GLU A 87 -2.71 -6.11 10.57
CA GLU A 87 -2.20 -6.93 9.49
C GLU A 87 -1.40 -6.04 8.53
N TRP A 88 -0.39 -6.63 7.90
CA TRP A 88 0.40 -5.92 6.89
C TRP A 88 -0.36 -5.92 5.58
N GLU A 89 -0.89 -4.75 5.27
CA GLU A 89 -1.64 -4.47 4.06
C GLU A 89 -0.69 -4.18 2.90
N HIS A 90 -1.01 -4.72 1.73
CA HIS A 90 -0.43 -4.26 0.47
C HIS A 90 -1.29 -3.13 -0.07
N VAL A 91 -0.79 -1.89 -0.06
CA VAL A 91 -1.52 -0.72 -0.58
C VAL A 91 -1.95 -0.96 -2.03
N MET A 92 -1.02 -1.37 -2.91
CA MET A 92 -1.37 -2.00 -4.18
C MET A 92 -1.52 -3.51 -3.94
N PRO A 93 -2.73 -4.09 -4.00
CA PRO A 93 -2.96 -5.50 -3.67
C PRO A 93 -2.16 -6.47 -4.52
N ALA A 94 -1.79 -7.61 -3.93
CA ALA A 94 -1.09 -8.68 -4.65
C ALA A 94 -1.82 -9.14 -5.94
N PHE A 95 -3.15 -9.06 -5.96
CA PHE A 95 -3.94 -9.27 -7.17
C PHE A 95 -3.59 -8.28 -8.28
N ARG A 96 -3.41 -6.98 -7.94
CA ARG A 96 -3.20 -5.92 -8.94
C ARG A 96 -1.86 -6.04 -9.66
N PHE A 97 -0.80 -6.38 -8.96
CA PHE A 97 0.49 -6.60 -9.59
C PHE A 97 0.64 -8.05 -10.09
N GLY A 98 0.12 -9.01 -9.34
CA GLY A 98 0.24 -10.42 -9.71
C GLY A 98 -0.51 -10.78 -10.99
N SER A 99 -1.74 -10.25 -11.18
CA SER A 99 -2.55 -10.54 -12.38
C SER A 99 -1.92 -10.07 -13.70
N GLN A 100 -0.89 -9.22 -13.63
CA GLN A 100 -0.12 -8.76 -14.78
C GLN A 100 1.04 -9.72 -15.14
N LEU A 101 1.25 -10.77 -14.34
CA LEU A 101 2.28 -11.79 -14.57
C LEU A 101 1.67 -13.08 -15.11
N GLN A 102 2.40 -13.75 -16.00
CA GLN A 102 1.98 -15.04 -16.57
C GLN A 102 1.71 -16.09 -15.48
N CYS A 103 2.48 -16.10 -14.39
CA CYS A 103 2.29 -17.06 -13.30
C CYS A 103 0.90 -16.96 -12.64
N TRP A 104 0.27 -15.80 -12.70
CA TRP A 104 -1.07 -15.61 -12.12
C TRP A 104 -2.13 -16.36 -12.92
N GLN A 105 -2.00 -16.39 -14.23
CA GLN A 105 -2.88 -17.16 -15.12
C GLN A 105 -2.74 -18.68 -14.87
N ASN A 106 -1.55 -19.11 -14.46
CA ASN A 106 -1.22 -20.53 -14.25
C ASN A 106 -1.49 -21.04 -12.82
N GLY A 107 -2.25 -20.32 -11.99
CA GLY A 107 -2.59 -20.76 -10.63
C GLY A 107 -2.51 -19.67 -9.56
N GLY A 108 -2.71 -18.42 -9.96
CA GLY A 108 -2.88 -17.27 -9.09
C GLY A 108 -1.69 -16.99 -8.16
N ARG A 109 -1.97 -16.45 -6.99
CA ARG A 109 -0.93 -16.10 -6.01
C ARG A 109 -0.03 -17.29 -5.64
N LYS A 110 -0.60 -18.51 -5.56
CA LYS A 110 0.16 -19.71 -5.19
C LYS A 110 1.27 -20.03 -6.20
N ALA A 111 0.97 -19.97 -7.49
CA ALA A 111 1.95 -20.17 -8.55
C ALA A 111 2.98 -19.02 -8.58
N CYS A 112 2.54 -17.78 -8.45
CA CYS A 112 3.40 -16.60 -8.48
C CYS A 112 4.40 -16.53 -7.32
N LYS A 113 4.10 -17.08 -6.15
CA LYS A 113 5.05 -17.13 -5.01
C LYS A 113 6.38 -17.84 -5.32
N LYS A 114 6.47 -18.60 -6.41
CA LYS A 114 7.71 -19.22 -6.88
C LYS A 114 8.53 -18.28 -7.79
N VAL A 115 7.92 -17.22 -8.33
CA VAL A 115 8.51 -16.31 -9.31
C VAL A 115 9.23 -15.16 -8.62
N LYS A 116 10.48 -14.87 -9.01
CA LYS A 116 11.32 -13.81 -8.41
C LYS A 116 10.65 -12.44 -8.47
N ALA A 117 10.14 -12.04 -9.63
CA ALA A 117 9.48 -10.75 -9.83
C ALA A 117 8.28 -10.56 -8.88
N PHE A 118 7.44 -11.60 -8.71
CA PHE A 118 6.33 -11.53 -7.76
C PHE A 118 6.81 -11.41 -6.32
N LYS A 119 7.85 -12.16 -5.91
CA LYS A 119 8.42 -12.06 -4.56
C LYS A 119 8.97 -10.67 -4.25
N GLN A 120 9.60 -10.02 -5.24
CA GLN A 120 10.09 -8.64 -5.09
C GLN A 120 8.94 -7.68 -4.80
N MET A 121 7.86 -7.73 -5.59
CA MET A 121 6.68 -6.88 -5.40
C MET A 121 5.93 -7.21 -4.09
N GLU A 122 5.80 -8.51 -3.75
CA GLU A 122 5.11 -8.94 -2.51
C GLU A 122 5.90 -8.57 -1.25
N GLY A 123 7.22 -8.47 -1.34
CA GLY A 123 8.11 -8.10 -0.24
C GLY A 123 8.54 -6.64 -0.24
N ASP A 124 8.03 -5.80 -1.14
CA ASP A 124 8.41 -4.39 -1.21
C ASP A 124 7.87 -3.60 -0.02
N LEU A 125 8.78 -3.00 0.77
CA LEU A 125 8.43 -2.28 1.99
C LEU A 125 7.62 -1.01 1.71
N HIS A 126 7.80 -0.38 0.54
CA HIS A 126 7.04 0.81 0.15
C HIS A 126 5.56 0.52 -0.08
N ASN A 127 5.24 -0.74 -0.38
CA ASN A 127 3.87 -1.19 -0.60
C ASN A 127 3.24 -1.82 0.64
N LEU A 128 3.93 -1.80 1.80
CA LEU A 128 3.45 -2.43 3.04
C LEU A 128 3.16 -1.38 4.11
N VAL A 129 1.96 -1.46 4.69
CA VAL A 129 1.51 -0.62 5.80
C VAL A 129 0.77 -1.44 6.84
N PRO A 130 0.76 -1.06 8.14
CA PRO A 130 -0.07 -1.73 9.13
C PRO A 130 -1.50 -1.22 9.02
N ALA A 131 -2.45 -2.11 8.87
CA ALA A 131 -3.87 -1.78 8.90
C ALA A 131 -4.60 -2.61 9.96
N VAL A 132 -5.71 -2.11 10.49
CA VAL A 132 -6.63 -2.93 11.28
C VAL A 132 -7.05 -4.13 10.43
N GLY A 133 -6.91 -5.33 10.94
CA GLY A 133 -7.08 -6.54 10.14
C GLY A 133 -8.49 -6.73 9.58
N GLU A 134 -9.53 -6.16 10.22
CA GLU A 134 -10.87 -6.14 9.65
C GLU A 134 -10.92 -5.28 8.40
N LEU A 135 -10.39 -4.06 8.44
CA LEU A 135 -10.35 -3.16 7.29
C LEU A 135 -9.54 -3.77 6.13
N ASN A 136 -8.39 -4.38 6.44
CA ASN A 136 -7.60 -5.10 5.44
C ASN A 136 -8.42 -6.23 4.77
N ALA A 137 -9.23 -6.97 5.58
CA ALA A 137 -10.11 -8.00 5.03
C ALA A 137 -11.21 -7.45 4.13
N ASP A 138 -11.87 -6.39 4.60
CA ASP A 138 -13.00 -5.79 3.92
C ASP A 138 -12.55 -5.06 2.64
N ARG A 139 -11.41 -4.38 2.68
CA ARG A 139 -10.77 -3.80 1.50
C ARG A 139 -10.41 -4.86 0.46
N SER A 140 -9.91 -6.03 0.88
CA SER A 140 -9.58 -7.12 -0.02
C SER A 140 -8.66 -6.67 -1.18
N ASN A 141 -9.06 -6.93 -2.44
CA ASN A 141 -8.38 -6.42 -3.65
C ASN A 141 -9.18 -5.33 -4.37
N TYR A 142 -10.12 -4.69 -3.67
CA TYR A 142 -10.98 -3.67 -4.24
C TYR A 142 -10.14 -2.47 -4.68
N ARG A 143 -10.59 -1.81 -5.75
CA ARG A 143 -9.96 -0.59 -6.21
C ARG A 143 -10.32 0.57 -5.29
N PHE A 144 -9.40 1.49 -5.16
CA PHE A 144 -9.70 2.76 -4.53
C PHE A 144 -10.55 3.64 -5.44
N GLY A 145 -11.41 4.46 -4.84
CA GLY A 145 -12.28 5.40 -5.53
C GLY A 145 -13.24 6.07 -4.56
N MET A 146 -13.88 7.13 -5.02
CA MET A 146 -14.89 7.86 -4.24
C MET A 146 -16.19 7.05 -4.16
N ILE A 147 -16.84 7.07 -3.00
CA ILE A 147 -18.12 6.39 -2.71
C ILE A 147 -19.12 7.47 -2.33
N GLU A 148 -20.25 7.52 -2.98
CA GLU A 148 -21.34 8.44 -2.63
C GLU A 148 -22.13 7.91 -1.44
N GLY A 149 -22.58 8.82 -0.56
CA GLY A 149 -23.42 8.49 0.59
C GLY A 149 -22.69 7.66 1.64
N GLU A 150 -21.65 8.21 2.20
CA GLU A 150 -20.78 7.61 3.21
C GLU A 150 -21.53 6.93 4.36
N LYS A 151 -21.37 5.63 4.47
CA LYS A 151 -21.84 4.85 5.62
C LYS A 151 -20.68 4.61 6.56
N ARG A 152 -20.60 5.36 7.64
CA ARG A 152 -19.60 5.17 8.70
C ARG A 152 -19.79 3.80 9.38
N ARG A 153 -19.06 2.80 8.92
CA ARG A 153 -19.18 1.42 9.40
C ARG A 153 -18.11 1.03 10.42
N TYR A 154 -17.08 1.87 10.59
CA TYR A 154 -15.92 1.60 11.44
C TYR A 154 -15.76 2.67 12.53
N GLY A 155 -16.87 3.17 13.09
CA GLY A 155 -16.88 4.25 14.07
C GLY A 155 -16.39 5.57 13.48
N GLN A 156 -15.42 6.22 14.12
CA GLN A 156 -14.84 7.47 13.64
C GLN A 156 -13.78 7.25 12.54
N CYS A 157 -13.34 6.00 12.29
CA CYS A 157 -12.41 5.70 11.22
C CYS A 157 -13.08 5.95 9.85
N ASP A 158 -12.56 6.94 9.14
CA ASP A 158 -13.09 7.45 7.86
C ASP A 158 -12.66 6.57 6.67
N PHE A 159 -13.00 5.30 6.74
CA PHE A 159 -12.72 4.33 5.69
C PHE A 159 -14.02 3.66 5.26
N GLU A 160 -14.36 3.75 3.99
CA GLU A 160 -15.58 3.16 3.45
C GLU A 160 -15.30 2.00 2.51
N VAL A 161 -16.21 1.02 2.52
CA VAL A 161 -16.19 -0.09 1.58
C VAL A 161 -17.57 -0.32 0.98
N GLU A 162 -17.67 -0.15 -0.32
CA GLU A 162 -18.84 -0.56 -1.10
C GLU A 162 -18.60 -1.97 -1.66
N PHE A 163 -19.09 -2.96 -0.95
CA PHE A 163 -18.87 -4.38 -1.27
C PHE A 163 -19.43 -4.79 -2.62
N LYS A 164 -20.61 -4.26 -2.97
CA LYS A 164 -21.28 -4.57 -4.23
C LYS A 164 -20.51 -4.00 -5.42
N ALA A 165 -20.04 -2.78 -5.31
CA ALA A 165 -19.24 -2.13 -6.35
C ALA A 165 -17.75 -2.55 -6.31
N LYS A 166 -17.31 -3.29 -5.30
CA LYS A 166 -15.90 -3.68 -5.07
C LYS A 166 -14.98 -2.46 -5.06
N LYS A 167 -15.34 -1.45 -4.29
CA LYS A 167 -14.65 -0.17 -4.17
C LYS A 167 -14.36 0.12 -2.69
N ALA A 168 -13.23 0.75 -2.41
CA ALA A 168 -12.89 1.27 -1.10
C ALA A 168 -12.51 2.75 -1.22
N GLU A 169 -13.00 3.56 -0.30
CA GLU A 169 -12.61 4.95 -0.16
C GLU A 169 -11.78 5.12 1.11
N PRO A 170 -10.53 5.56 0.98
CA PRO A 170 -9.67 5.83 2.12
C PRO A 170 -9.86 7.26 2.63
N PRO A 171 -9.52 7.52 3.91
CA PRO A 171 -9.45 8.87 4.45
C PRO A 171 -8.59 9.79 3.59
N GLU A 172 -8.92 11.08 3.58
CA GLU A 172 -8.18 12.07 2.79
C GLU A 172 -6.68 12.09 3.11
N ALA A 173 -6.34 11.99 4.39
CA ALA A 173 -4.98 12.06 4.92
C ALA A 173 -4.03 10.93 4.46
N VAL A 174 -4.50 9.95 3.70
CA VAL A 174 -3.65 8.87 3.16
C VAL A 174 -3.84 8.67 1.66
N ARG A 175 -4.59 9.56 1.01
CA ARG A 175 -4.83 9.47 -0.44
C ARG A 175 -3.57 9.71 -1.25
N GLY A 176 -2.72 10.64 -0.82
CA GLY A 176 -1.43 10.92 -1.43
C GLY A 176 -0.45 9.76 -1.26
N ASP A 177 -0.36 9.18 -0.06
CA ASP A 177 0.44 7.98 0.21
C ASP A 177 0.08 6.83 -0.72
N ILE A 178 -1.23 6.60 -0.90
CA ILE A 178 -1.74 5.58 -1.82
C ILE A 178 -1.32 5.90 -3.25
N ALA A 179 -1.46 7.16 -3.67
CA ALA A 179 -1.09 7.58 -5.03
C ALA A 179 0.40 7.37 -5.29
N ARG A 180 1.26 7.84 -4.39
CA ARG A 180 2.71 7.69 -4.46
C ARG A 180 3.13 6.22 -4.47
N THR A 181 2.53 5.40 -3.60
CA THR A 181 2.77 3.94 -3.58
C THR A 181 2.42 3.29 -4.92
N TYR A 182 1.27 3.62 -5.50
CA TYR A 182 0.86 3.05 -6.78
C TYR A 182 1.77 3.48 -7.93
N PHE A 183 2.17 4.76 -7.99
CA PHE A 183 3.08 5.25 -9.01
C PHE A 183 4.48 4.65 -8.84
N TYR A 184 4.99 4.56 -7.62
CA TYR A 184 6.24 3.88 -7.32
C TYR A 184 6.22 2.42 -7.80
N MET A 185 5.19 1.65 -7.44
CA MET A 185 5.07 0.26 -7.86
C MET A 185 4.95 0.12 -9.38
N ALA A 186 4.22 1.04 -10.02
CA ALA A 186 4.06 1.03 -11.47
C ALA A 186 5.38 1.33 -12.19
N ASP A 187 6.12 2.34 -11.74
CA ASP A 187 7.41 2.72 -12.34
C ASP A 187 8.47 1.64 -12.10
N ARG A 188 8.66 1.24 -10.84
CA ARG A 188 9.69 0.27 -10.45
C ARG A 188 9.54 -1.09 -11.12
N TYR A 189 8.31 -1.56 -11.31
CA TYR A 189 8.01 -2.91 -11.79
C TYR A 189 7.39 -2.96 -13.18
N GLY A 190 7.27 -1.83 -13.86
CA GLY A 190 6.66 -1.73 -15.19
C GLY A 190 5.17 -2.08 -15.21
N LEU A 191 4.45 -1.84 -14.10
CA LEU A 191 3.04 -2.22 -13.98
C LEU A 191 2.12 -1.22 -14.70
N LYS A 192 1.07 -1.74 -15.29
CA LYS A 192 0.07 -0.92 -15.99
C LYS A 192 -1.00 -0.45 -14.99
N LEU A 193 -1.27 0.85 -15.00
CA LEU A 193 -2.41 1.47 -14.33
C LEU A 193 -3.43 1.91 -15.38
N SER A 194 -4.72 1.70 -15.12
CA SER A 194 -5.77 2.18 -16.03
C SER A 194 -5.79 3.71 -16.10
N LYS A 195 -6.33 4.27 -17.18
CA LYS A 195 -6.50 5.73 -17.35
C LYS A 195 -7.27 6.35 -16.18
N TYR A 196 -8.33 5.69 -15.73
CA TYR A 196 -9.11 6.12 -14.56
C TYR A 196 -8.26 6.17 -13.29
N GLN A 197 -7.50 5.10 -12.99
CA GLN A 197 -6.63 5.07 -11.82
C GLN A 197 -5.56 6.16 -11.87
N ARG A 198 -4.89 6.34 -13.02
CA ARG A 198 -3.90 7.41 -13.17
C ARG A 198 -4.49 8.80 -12.89
N LYS A 199 -5.72 9.08 -13.40
CA LYS A 199 -6.39 10.36 -13.17
C LYS A 199 -6.72 10.54 -11.69
N LEU A 200 -7.35 9.56 -11.04
CA LEU A 200 -7.73 9.61 -9.62
C LEU A 200 -6.50 9.80 -8.73
N LEU A 201 -5.49 8.93 -8.90
CA LEU A 201 -4.27 8.97 -8.10
C LEU A 201 -3.47 10.26 -8.34
N GLY A 202 -3.48 10.80 -9.56
CA GLY A 202 -2.85 12.09 -9.84
C GLY A 202 -3.54 13.26 -9.13
N VAL A 203 -4.86 13.22 -8.93
CA VAL A 203 -5.57 14.20 -8.09
C VAL A 203 -5.16 14.02 -6.63
N TRP A 204 -5.24 12.80 -6.12
CA TRP A 204 -4.92 12.48 -4.72
C TRP A 204 -3.48 12.85 -4.33
N GLY A 205 -2.50 12.57 -5.20
CA GLY A 205 -1.11 12.92 -4.92
C GLY A 205 -0.85 14.43 -4.85
N ARG A 206 -1.69 15.26 -5.50
CA ARG A 206 -1.60 16.73 -5.41
C ARG A 206 -2.35 17.30 -4.20
N SER A 207 -3.46 16.66 -3.79
CA SER A 207 -4.27 17.14 -2.64
C SER A 207 -3.67 16.74 -1.30
N ASP A 208 -2.85 15.70 -1.25
CA ASP A 208 -2.24 15.17 -0.05
C ASP A 208 -0.71 15.04 -0.27
N PRO A 209 0.06 16.11 0.05
CA PRO A 209 1.52 16.15 -0.17
C PRO A 209 2.27 15.26 0.81
N VAL A 210 3.54 14.93 0.47
CA VAL A 210 4.42 14.08 1.28
C VAL A 210 4.60 14.66 2.68
N ASP A 211 4.25 13.91 3.69
CA ASP A 211 4.41 14.27 5.10
C ASP A 211 5.77 13.84 5.69
N ASN A 212 6.00 14.17 6.97
CA ASN A 212 7.23 13.83 7.65
C ASN A 212 7.36 12.31 7.89
N TRP A 213 6.23 11.65 8.21
CA TRP A 213 6.23 10.21 8.42
C TRP A 213 6.58 9.42 7.16
N GLU A 214 6.07 9.82 6.01
CA GLU A 214 6.47 9.22 4.74
C GLU A 214 7.97 9.37 4.46
N ARG A 215 8.54 10.56 4.75
CA ARG A 215 9.98 10.80 4.59
C ARG A 215 10.83 9.93 5.51
N GLU A 216 10.43 9.82 6.78
CA GLU A 216 11.12 8.98 7.77
C GLU A 216 11.01 7.49 7.45
N ARG A 217 9.84 7.05 7.03
CA ARG A 217 9.60 5.64 6.67
C ARG A 217 10.35 5.20 5.43
N ASN A 218 10.56 6.09 4.50
CA ASN A 218 11.13 5.80 3.18
C ASN A 218 12.38 6.66 2.88
N PRO A 219 13.42 6.63 3.72
CA PRO A 219 14.59 7.54 3.58
C PRO A 219 15.36 7.36 2.26
N ALA A 220 15.21 6.21 1.60
CA ALA A 220 15.86 5.92 0.31
C ALA A 220 14.97 6.18 -0.92
N ALA A 221 13.69 6.50 -0.72
CA ALA A 221 12.77 6.77 -1.81
C ALA A 221 12.58 8.28 -1.95
N SER A 222 13.26 8.89 -2.91
CA SER A 222 12.88 10.21 -3.43
C SER A 222 11.49 10.11 -4.11
N ILE A 223 10.46 9.80 -3.32
CA ILE A 223 9.06 9.72 -3.77
C ILE A 223 8.58 11.08 -4.29
N SER A 224 9.25 12.16 -3.87
CA SER A 224 9.00 13.54 -4.32
C SER A 224 9.25 13.78 -5.82
N GLN A 225 9.85 12.84 -6.55
CA GLN A 225 10.16 12.99 -7.98
C GLN A 225 9.15 12.28 -8.91
N ILE A 226 8.11 11.65 -8.38
CA ILE A 226 7.17 10.81 -9.16
C ILE A 226 5.84 11.53 -9.49
N LEU A 227 5.67 12.76 -9.05
CA LEU A 227 4.47 13.58 -9.35
C LEU A 227 4.79 14.75 -10.26
#